data_965dfe956fe4249fdff99be182962111
#
_entry.id   965dfe956fe4249fdff99be182962111
#
_cell.length_a   1.000
_cell.length_b   1.000
_cell.length_c   1.000
_cell.angle_alpha   90.00
_cell.angle_beta   90.00
_cell.angle_gamma   90.00
#
_symmetry.space_group_name_H-M   'P 1'
#
loop_
_entity.id
_entity.type
_entity.pdbx_description
1 polymer ?
#
loop_
_entity_poly.entity_id
_entity_poly.type
_entity_poly.pdbx_seq_one_letter_code
_entity_poly.pdbx_strand_id
1 'polypeptide(L)'
;MDATGDLRLVAAASRGDERAFGDLYDLYVGPVFLQAARELGSEDAAEDVTQEVFAIAWRKLARIRMVNGSILPWLLVTCRNVTANRLRSAGRRPAIVNLDVQGPNILEAELLDARLDSRMLMDRVEEEVVTMPFLDQQVYHAIIGQGASYEETSRSLDISVPSVRKRLNRVRSRLKSKLGDAR
;
A
#
# COMPACT_ATOMS: atom_id res chain seq x y z
N MET A 1 10.86 -9.14 -12.51
CA MET A 1 9.49 -9.69 -12.24
C MET A 1 8.58 -9.22 -13.37
N ASP A 2 7.96 -10.16 -14.10
CA ASP A 2 7.22 -9.80 -15.32
C ASP A 2 5.87 -9.17 -14.98
N ALA A 3 5.69 -7.90 -15.31
CA ALA A 3 4.41 -7.19 -15.23
C ALA A 3 3.23 -7.94 -15.90
N THR A 4 3.55 -8.85 -16.82
CA THR A 4 2.59 -9.74 -17.50
C THR A 4 2.08 -10.86 -16.59
N GLY A 5 2.87 -11.29 -15.59
CA GLY A 5 2.51 -12.34 -14.64
C GLY A 5 1.39 -11.92 -13.71
N ASP A 6 1.53 -10.78 -13.04
CA ASP A 6 0.53 -10.26 -12.11
C ASP A 6 -0.82 -9.99 -12.79
N LEU A 7 -0.79 -9.43 -14.01
CA LEU A 7 -2.01 -9.16 -14.79
C LEU A 7 -2.83 -10.44 -15.02
N ARG A 8 -2.16 -11.55 -15.35
CA ARG A 8 -2.80 -12.84 -15.57
C ARG A 8 -3.38 -13.42 -14.27
N LEU A 9 -2.59 -13.41 -13.20
CA LEU A 9 -2.99 -13.91 -11.88
C LEU A 9 -4.15 -13.11 -11.31
N VAL A 10 -4.06 -11.77 -11.32
CA VAL A 10 -5.14 -10.89 -10.86
C VAL A 10 -6.41 -11.08 -11.69
N ALA A 11 -6.30 -11.22 -13.02
CA ALA A 11 -7.44 -11.46 -13.88
C ALA A 11 -8.08 -12.83 -13.62
N ALA A 12 -7.32 -13.88 -13.37
CA ALA A 12 -7.84 -15.20 -13.03
C ALA A 12 -8.48 -15.20 -11.63
N ALA A 13 -7.78 -14.70 -10.63
CA ALA A 13 -8.26 -14.63 -9.25
C ALA A 13 -9.51 -13.73 -9.12
N SER A 14 -9.63 -12.67 -9.92
CA SER A 14 -10.84 -11.82 -9.94
C SER A 14 -12.10 -12.55 -10.46
N ARG A 15 -11.92 -13.68 -11.13
CA ARG A 15 -13.01 -14.58 -11.56
C ARG A 15 -13.27 -15.74 -10.61
N GLY A 16 -12.58 -15.73 -9.43
CA GLY A 16 -12.76 -16.75 -8.40
C GLY A 16 -11.73 -17.89 -8.45
N ASP A 17 -10.66 -17.76 -9.24
CA ASP A 17 -9.59 -18.76 -9.26
C ASP A 17 -8.72 -18.63 -7.98
N GLU A 18 -8.97 -19.55 -7.03
CA GLU A 18 -8.28 -19.59 -5.74
C GLU A 18 -6.80 -19.94 -5.88
N ARG A 19 -6.42 -20.73 -6.90
CA ARG A 19 -5.01 -21.08 -7.16
C ARG A 19 -4.22 -19.85 -7.61
N ALA A 20 -4.79 -19.10 -8.56
CA ALA A 20 -4.17 -17.86 -9.02
C ALA A 20 -4.03 -16.83 -7.88
N PHE A 21 -4.96 -16.84 -6.90
CA PHE A 21 -4.81 -16.01 -5.71
C PHE A 21 -3.75 -16.55 -4.75
N GLY A 22 -3.62 -17.86 -4.61
CA GLY A 22 -2.54 -18.51 -3.87
C GLY A 22 -1.17 -18.11 -4.41
N ASP A 23 -0.99 -18.13 -5.73
CA ASP A 23 0.24 -17.70 -6.40
C ASP A 23 0.55 -16.20 -6.11
N LEU A 24 -0.48 -15.33 -6.09
CA LEU A 24 -0.32 -13.92 -5.70
C LEU A 24 0.06 -13.79 -4.22
N TYR A 25 -0.52 -14.62 -3.36
CA TYR A 25 -0.19 -14.65 -1.94
C TYR A 25 1.29 -15.01 -1.75
N ASP A 26 1.74 -16.12 -2.37
CA ASP A 26 3.12 -16.60 -2.25
C ASP A 26 4.15 -15.57 -2.76
N LEU A 27 3.80 -14.84 -3.84
CA LEU A 27 4.65 -13.79 -4.39
C LEU A 27 4.79 -12.57 -3.45
N TYR A 28 3.74 -12.23 -2.70
CA TYR A 28 3.68 -10.93 -2.02
C TYR A 28 3.52 -10.99 -0.50
N VAL A 29 3.36 -12.17 0.10
CA VAL A 29 3.24 -12.31 1.56
C VAL A 29 4.46 -11.77 2.29
N GLY A 30 5.66 -12.06 1.80
CA GLY A 30 6.91 -11.61 2.41
C GLY A 30 7.04 -10.07 2.47
N PRO A 31 6.94 -9.34 1.36
CA PRO A 31 6.96 -7.87 1.35
C PRO A 31 5.89 -7.23 2.23
N VAL A 32 4.67 -7.77 2.24
CA VAL A 32 3.55 -7.25 3.05
C VAL A 32 3.80 -7.49 4.54
N PHE A 33 4.20 -8.71 4.92
CA PHE A 33 4.55 -9.05 6.30
C PHE A 33 5.67 -8.17 6.84
N LEU A 34 6.74 -8.00 6.05
CA LEU A 34 7.89 -7.21 6.46
C LEU A 34 7.53 -5.74 6.71
N GLN A 35 6.64 -5.17 5.89
CA GLN A 35 6.13 -3.82 6.13
C GLN A 35 5.33 -3.76 7.43
N ALA A 36 4.40 -4.70 7.64
CA ALA A 36 3.60 -4.77 8.86
C ALA A 36 4.47 -4.92 10.11
N ALA A 37 5.47 -5.83 10.07
CA ALA A 37 6.37 -6.08 11.18
C ALA A 37 7.20 -4.83 11.57
N ARG A 38 7.66 -4.08 10.58
CA ARG A 38 8.38 -2.82 10.81
C ARG A 38 7.53 -1.75 11.50
N GLU A 39 6.26 -1.66 11.14
CA GLU A 39 5.35 -0.66 11.68
C GLU A 39 4.81 -1.03 13.06
N LEU A 40 4.62 -2.34 13.31
CA LEU A 40 4.00 -2.85 14.55
C LEU A 40 5.01 -3.24 15.61
N GLY A 41 6.23 -3.66 15.23
CA GLY A 41 7.23 -4.17 16.17
C GLY A 41 6.84 -5.49 16.84
N SER A 42 5.89 -6.23 16.29
CA SER A 42 5.38 -7.52 16.80
C SER A 42 5.09 -8.43 15.61
N GLU A 43 5.64 -9.63 15.65
CA GLU A 43 5.50 -10.65 14.62
C GLU A 43 4.06 -11.15 14.52
N ASP A 44 3.45 -11.51 15.65
CA ASP A 44 2.05 -11.96 15.71
C ASP A 44 1.08 -10.90 15.15
N ALA A 45 1.31 -9.62 15.51
CA ALA A 45 0.49 -8.53 15.00
C ALA A 45 0.71 -8.29 13.50
N ALA A 46 1.92 -8.56 13.00
CA ALA A 46 2.24 -8.44 11.57
C ALA A 46 1.59 -9.57 10.76
N GLU A 47 1.57 -10.80 11.29
CA GLU A 47 0.85 -11.92 10.67
C GLU A 47 -0.63 -11.61 10.51
N ASP A 48 -1.29 -11.17 11.59
CA ASP A 48 -2.69 -10.78 11.56
C ASP A 48 -3.00 -9.71 10.52
N VAL A 49 -2.16 -8.65 10.48
CA VAL A 49 -2.31 -7.58 9.49
C VAL A 49 -2.10 -8.10 8.07
N THR A 50 -1.12 -8.97 7.88
CA THR A 50 -0.84 -9.59 6.57
C THR A 50 -2.06 -10.39 6.09
N GLN A 51 -2.63 -11.23 6.94
CA GLN A 51 -3.85 -11.99 6.62
C GLN A 51 -5.02 -11.06 6.29
N GLU A 52 -5.21 -9.99 7.07
CA GLU A 52 -6.27 -9.01 6.82
C GLU A 52 -6.09 -8.30 5.47
N VAL A 53 -4.86 -7.92 5.11
CA VAL A 53 -4.53 -7.29 3.82
C VAL A 53 -4.91 -8.20 2.66
N PHE A 54 -4.55 -9.48 2.70
CA PHE A 54 -4.90 -10.44 1.65
C PHE A 54 -6.39 -10.75 1.61
N ALA A 55 -7.07 -10.81 2.77
CA ALA A 55 -8.53 -10.93 2.81
C ALA A 55 -9.24 -9.71 2.19
N ILE A 56 -8.70 -8.50 2.37
CA ILE A 56 -9.19 -7.29 1.70
C ILE A 56 -8.88 -7.36 0.20
N ALA A 57 -7.70 -7.82 -0.19
CA ALA A 57 -7.30 -7.99 -1.58
C ALA A 57 -8.27 -8.93 -2.31
N TRP A 58 -8.52 -10.12 -1.77
CA TRP A 58 -9.47 -11.09 -2.33
C TRP A 58 -10.84 -10.47 -2.63
N ARG A 59 -11.41 -9.77 -1.63
CA ARG A 59 -12.74 -9.14 -1.77
C ARG A 59 -12.78 -7.99 -2.77
N LYS A 60 -11.65 -7.33 -3.02
CA LYS A 60 -11.57 -6.13 -3.87
C LYS A 60 -10.88 -6.36 -5.21
N LEU A 61 -10.43 -7.57 -5.49
CA LEU A 61 -9.53 -7.89 -6.61
C LEU A 61 -10.04 -7.34 -7.95
N ALA A 62 -11.32 -7.53 -8.25
CA ALA A 62 -11.95 -7.02 -9.48
C ALA A 62 -11.95 -5.48 -9.62
N ARG A 63 -11.69 -4.75 -8.52
CA ARG A 63 -11.68 -3.29 -8.47
C ARG A 63 -10.29 -2.70 -8.28
N ILE A 64 -9.28 -3.56 -8.06
CA ILE A 64 -7.90 -3.12 -7.87
C ILE A 64 -7.37 -2.61 -9.22
N ARG A 65 -6.79 -1.40 -9.18
CA ARG A 65 -6.04 -0.86 -10.30
C ARG A 65 -4.56 -1.12 -10.06
N MET A 66 -3.95 -1.92 -10.91
CA MET A 66 -2.53 -2.19 -10.86
C MET A 66 -1.74 -0.97 -11.34
N VAL A 67 -0.57 -0.78 -10.76
CA VAL A 67 0.40 0.25 -11.16
C VAL A 67 1.57 -0.47 -11.84
N ASN A 68 1.89 -0.09 -13.06
CA ASN A 68 2.95 -0.73 -13.85
C ASN A 68 2.80 -2.27 -13.97
N GLY A 69 1.54 -2.76 -14.01
CA GLY A 69 1.27 -4.18 -14.11
C GLY A 69 1.43 -4.97 -12.81
N SER A 70 1.78 -4.32 -11.68
CA SER A 70 1.92 -4.98 -10.37
C SER A 70 0.81 -4.61 -9.39
N ILE A 71 0.38 -5.59 -8.58
CA ILE A 71 -0.55 -5.40 -7.46
C ILE A 71 0.17 -4.95 -6.17
N LEU A 72 1.49 -5.14 -6.09
CA LEU A 72 2.26 -4.88 -4.88
C LEU A 72 2.08 -3.47 -4.31
N PRO A 73 2.12 -2.38 -5.09
CA PRO A 73 1.91 -1.04 -4.55
C PRO A 73 0.56 -0.89 -3.85
N TRP A 74 -0.48 -1.54 -4.37
CA TRP A 74 -1.80 -1.52 -3.75
C TRP A 74 -1.83 -2.31 -2.44
N LEU A 75 -1.16 -3.48 -2.38
CA LEU A 75 -1.03 -4.28 -1.17
C LEU A 75 -0.28 -3.52 -0.06
N LEU A 76 0.82 -2.85 -0.39
CA LEU A 76 1.61 -2.08 0.56
C LEU A 76 0.83 -0.87 1.12
N VAL A 77 0.10 -0.14 0.28
CA VAL A 77 -0.80 0.94 0.73
C VAL A 77 -1.91 0.39 1.62
N THR A 78 -2.48 -0.77 1.28
CA THR A 78 -3.52 -1.41 2.09
C THR A 78 -2.94 -1.86 3.43
N CYS A 79 -1.75 -2.46 3.45
CA CYS A 79 -1.03 -2.85 4.66
C CYS A 79 -0.83 -1.65 5.58
N ARG A 80 -0.30 -0.55 5.08
CA ARG A 80 -0.10 0.68 5.85
C ARG A 80 -1.41 1.21 6.46
N ASN A 81 -2.51 1.18 5.71
CA ASN A 81 -3.81 1.62 6.21
C ASN A 81 -4.33 0.71 7.32
N VAL A 82 -4.21 -0.62 7.18
CA VAL A 82 -4.62 -1.60 8.19
C VAL A 82 -3.78 -1.43 9.46
N THR A 83 -2.45 -1.33 9.31
CA THR A 83 -1.51 -1.10 10.41
C THR A 83 -1.81 0.20 11.15
N ALA A 84 -2.00 1.32 10.43
CA ALA A 84 -2.33 2.61 11.04
C ALA A 84 -3.66 2.57 11.80
N ASN A 85 -4.66 1.86 11.29
CA ASN A 85 -5.93 1.66 11.99
C ASN A 85 -5.74 0.85 13.28
N ARG A 86 -4.93 -0.22 13.22
CA ARG A 86 -4.66 -1.07 14.38
C ARG A 86 -3.91 -0.31 15.48
N LEU A 87 -2.91 0.47 15.11
CA LEU A 87 -2.15 1.32 16.05
C LEU A 87 -3.04 2.39 16.70
N ARG A 88 -3.93 3.03 15.94
CA ARG A 88 -4.89 4.01 16.47
C ARG A 88 -5.86 3.36 17.46
N SER A 89 -6.38 2.19 17.13
CA SER A 89 -7.30 1.43 18.01
C SER A 89 -6.60 0.98 19.31
N ALA A 90 -5.29 0.72 19.23
CA ALA A 90 -4.47 0.35 20.40
C ALA A 90 -3.97 1.58 21.21
N GLY A 91 -4.31 2.81 20.83
CA GLY A 91 -3.83 4.04 21.46
C GLY A 91 -2.33 4.28 21.31
N ARG A 92 -1.65 3.59 20.36
CA ARG A 92 -0.21 3.67 20.12
C ARG A 92 0.09 4.54 18.90
N ARG A 93 1.17 5.33 19.00
CA ARG A 93 1.70 6.03 17.81
C ARG A 93 2.49 5.03 16.95
N PRO A 94 2.48 5.17 15.60
CA PRO A 94 3.33 4.38 14.72
C PRO A 94 4.80 4.54 15.16
N ALA A 95 5.47 3.45 15.50
CA ALA A 95 6.90 3.42 15.75
C ALA A 95 7.58 2.86 14.50
N ILE A 96 8.60 3.54 13.98
CA ILE A 96 9.50 2.95 12.99
C ILE A 96 10.50 2.11 13.79
N VAL A 97 10.31 0.82 13.81
CA VAL A 97 11.25 -0.12 14.43
C VAL A 97 12.15 -0.67 13.33
N ASN A 98 13.46 -0.48 13.48
CA ASN A 98 14.47 -1.20 12.71
C ASN A 98 14.51 -2.64 13.22
N LEU A 99 13.76 -3.54 12.58
CA LEU A 99 13.87 -4.97 12.85
C LEU A 99 15.07 -5.51 12.06
N ASP A 100 16.11 -5.94 12.79
CA ASP A 100 17.15 -6.82 12.26
C ASP A 100 16.55 -8.22 12.12
N VAL A 101 15.95 -8.49 10.97
CA VAL A 101 15.42 -9.83 10.65
C VAL A 101 16.56 -10.64 10.08
N GLN A 102 17.19 -11.48 10.91
CA GLN A 102 18.12 -12.50 10.45
C GLN A 102 17.35 -13.70 9.90
N GLY A 103 17.23 -13.80 8.59
CA GLY A 103 16.66 -14.96 7.90
C GLY A 103 17.50 -15.33 6.66
N PRO A 104 17.40 -16.56 6.09
CA PRO A 104 18.37 -17.08 5.15
C PRO A 104 18.36 -16.39 3.78
N ASN A 105 19.56 -16.21 3.30
CA ASN A 105 20.15 -15.34 2.29
C ASN A 105 19.66 -15.41 0.82
N ILE A 106 18.68 -16.22 0.44
CA ILE A 106 18.25 -16.35 -0.96
C ILE A 106 16.99 -15.51 -1.24
N LEU A 107 16.12 -15.36 -0.24
CA LEU A 107 14.99 -14.44 -0.31
C LEU A 107 15.40 -12.97 -0.22
N GLU A 108 16.55 -12.67 0.38
CA GLU A 108 17.02 -11.29 0.61
C GLU A 108 17.39 -10.55 -0.69
N ALA A 109 17.99 -11.22 -1.68
CA ALA A 109 18.39 -10.57 -2.93
C ALA A 109 17.15 -10.19 -3.78
N GLU A 110 16.18 -11.10 -3.93
CA GLU A 110 14.92 -10.80 -4.66
C GLU A 110 14.03 -9.81 -3.89
N LEU A 111 14.02 -9.90 -2.56
CA LEU A 111 13.34 -8.91 -1.70
C LEU A 111 14.04 -7.55 -1.71
N LEU A 112 15.36 -7.51 -1.89
CA LEU A 112 16.13 -6.26 -1.96
C LEU A 112 15.81 -5.51 -3.26
N ASP A 113 15.72 -6.18 -4.40
CA ASP A 113 15.34 -5.58 -5.67
C ASP A 113 13.88 -5.07 -5.65
N ALA A 114 12.95 -5.87 -5.16
CA ALA A 114 11.56 -5.44 -4.97
C ALA A 114 11.42 -4.29 -3.96
N ARG A 115 12.31 -4.22 -2.96
CA ARG A 115 12.40 -3.11 -1.99
C ARG A 115 12.96 -1.85 -2.62
N LEU A 116 13.99 -1.97 -3.47
CA LEU A 116 14.57 -0.85 -4.19
C LEU A 116 13.54 -0.26 -5.17
N ASP A 117 12.84 -1.09 -5.93
CA ASP A 117 11.79 -0.65 -6.85
C ASP A 117 10.62 0.01 -6.10
N SER A 118 10.21 -0.56 -4.96
CA SER A 118 9.14 0.02 -4.13
C SER A 118 9.57 1.33 -3.47
N ARG A 119 10.82 1.44 -3.00
CA ARG A 119 11.38 2.69 -2.46
C ARG A 119 11.47 3.75 -3.54
N MET A 120 12.06 3.45 -4.68
CA MET A 120 12.17 4.38 -5.81
C MET A 120 10.78 4.86 -6.27
N LEU A 121 9.78 3.98 -6.28
CA LEU A 121 8.40 4.35 -6.60
C LEU A 121 7.80 5.28 -5.52
N MET A 122 8.02 4.99 -4.24
CA MET A 122 7.54 5.83 -3.14
C MET A 122 8.23 7.21 -3.14
N ASP A 123 9.53 7.26 -3.37
CA ASP A 123 10.27 8.52 -3.49
C ASP A 123 9.73 9.38 -4.64
N ARG A 124 9.46 8.78 -5.80
CA ARG A 124 8.83 9.46 -6.93
C ARG A 124 7.40 9.93 -6.64
N VAL A 125 6.63 9.16 -5.87
CA VAL A 125 5.29 9.58 -5.42
C VAL A 125 5.40 10.79 -4.51
N GLU A 126 6.29 10.77 -3.53
CA GLU A 126 6.51 11.89 -2.60
C GLU A 126 7.02 13.15 -3.34
N GLU A 127 7.97 12.99 -4.27
CA GLU A 127 8.44 14.09 -5.13
C GLU A 127 7.30 14.75 -5.91
N GLU A 128 6.40 13.96 -6.51
CA GLU A 128 5.27 14.50 -7.25
C GLU A 128 4.24 15.14 -6.31
N VAL A 129 3.99 14.54 -5.13
CA VAL A 129 3.05 15.10 -4.13
C VAL A 129 3.50 16.47 -3.66
N VAL A 130 4.80 16.67 -3.42
CA VAL A 130 5.36 17.98 -3.00
C VAL A 130 5.10 19.09 -4.03
N THR A 131 4.94 18.75 -5.31
CA THR A 131 4.62 19.72 -6.37
C THR A 131 3.14 20.09 -6.44
N MET A 132 2.27 19.41 -5.69
CA MET A 132 0.82 19.67 -5.70
C MET A 132 0.43 20.86 -4.81
N PRO A 133 -0.79 21.43 -4.99
CA PRO A 133 -1.30 22.43 -4.08
C PRO A 133 -1.27 21.95 -2.61
N PHE A 134 -0.89 22.82 -1.69
CA PHE A 134 -0.69 22.50 -0.28
C PHE A 134 -1.84 21.69 0.36
N LEU A 135 -3.10 22.07 0.09
CA LEU A 135 -4.26 21.37 0.62
C LEU A 135 -4.46 19.96 0.02
N ASP A 136 -3.99 19.73 -1.21
CA ASP A 136 -4.01 18.40 -1.83
C ASP A 136 -2.92 17.49 -1.22
N GLN A 137 -1.75 18.07 -0.87
CA GLN A 137 -0.71 17.38 -0.09
C GLN A 137 -1.24 16.97 1.29
N GLN A 138 -1.88 17.89 2.01
CA GLN A 138 -2.46 17.61 3.33
C GLN A 138 -3.49 16.48 3.29
N VAL A 139 -4.37 16.47 2.29
CA VAL A 139 -5.35 15.39 2.08
C VAL A 139 -4.65 14.07 1.77
N TYR A 140 -3.58 14.08 0.95
CA TYR A 140 -2.78 12.90 0.65
C TYR A 140 -2.14 12.33 1.92
N HIS A 141 -1.42 13.16 2.67
CA HIS A 141 -0.72 12.73 3.88
C HIS A 141 -1.69 12.26 4.98
N ALA A 142 -2.84 12.91 5.14
CA ALA A 142 -3.83 12.49 6.12
C ALA A 142 -4.41 11.10 5.76
N ILE A 143 -4.85 10.91 4.52
CA ILE A 143 -5.57 9.68 4.14
C ILE A 143 -4.61 8.55 3.76
N ILE A 144 -3.60 8.82 2.93
CA ILE A 144 -2.67 7.80 2.44
C ILE A 144 -1.51 7.61 3.42
N GLY A 145 -0.97 8.72 3.94
CA GLY A 145 0.16 8.69 4.87
C GLY A 145 -0.22 8.19 6.27
N GLN A 146 -1.32 8.70 6.84
CA GLN A 146 -1.74 8.44 8.22
C GLN A 146 -2.94 7.52 8.34
N GLY A 147 -3.57 7.15 7.21
CA GLY A 147 -4.76 6.28 7.18
C GLY A 147 -6.01 6.92 7.79
N ALA A 148 -6.09 8.26 7.87
CA ALA A 148 -7.26 8.96 8.39
C ALA A 148 -8.50 8.70 7.51
N SER A 149 -9.67 8.67 8.14
CA SER A 149 -10.94 8.62 7.42
C SER A 149 -11.24 9.96 6.71
N TYR A 150 -12.19 9.95 5.78
CA TYR A 150 -12.65 11.18 5.10
C TYR A 150 -13.23 12.19 6.11
N GLU A 151 -13.93 11.69 7.11
CA GLU A 151 -14.58 12.49 8.17
C GLU A 151 -13.53 13.11 9.10
N GLU A 152 -12.50 12.36 9.50
CA GLU A 152 -11.38 12.87 10.29
C GLU A 152 -10.59 13.92 9.53
N THR A 153 -10.26 13.64 8.25
CA THR A 153 -9.57 14.58 7.37
C THR A 153 -10.38 15.85 7.14
N SER A 154 -11.70 15.72 6.94
CA SER A 154 -12.63 16.84 6.80
C SER A 154 -12.58 17.78 8.03
N ARG A 155 -12.65 17.20 9.23
CA ARG A 155 -12.58 17.95 10.49
C ARG A 155 -11.20 18.58 10.72
N SER A 156 -10.14 17.84 10.44
CA SER A 156 -8.76 18.29 10.66
C SER A 156 -8.36 19.45 9.74
N LEU A 157 -8.86 19.45 8.49
CA LEU A 157 -8.51 20.44 7.48
C LEU A 157 -9.57 21.53 7.29
N ASP A 158 -10.65 21.48 8.07
CA ASP A 158 -11.80 22.41 7.99
C ASP A 158 -12.37 22.52 6.56
N ILE A 159 -12.54 21.38 5.90
CA ILE A 159 -13.14 21.28 4.56
C ILE A 159 -14.22 20.19 4.53
N SER A 160 -15.20 20.33 3.64
CA SER A 160 -16.27 19.33 3.54
C SER A 160 -15.76 17.96 3.06
N VAL A 161 -16.42 16.88 3.47
CA VAL A 161 -16.11 15.50 3.01
C VAL A 161 -16.13 15.37 1.49
N PRO A 162 -17.07 15.95 0.73
CA PRO A 162 -17.01 15.98 -0.72
C PRO A 162 -15.75 16.68 -1.27
N SER A 163 -15.28 17.75 -0.59
CA SER A 163 -14.03 18.42 -0.97
C SER A 163 -12.82 17.52 -0.76
N VAL A 164 -12.76 16.78 0.36
CA VAL A 164 -11.72 15.78 0.62
C VAL A 164 -11.68 14.73 -0.51
N ARG A 165 -12.85 14.16 -0.86
CA ARG A 165 -12.96 13.17 -1.95
C ARG A 165 -12.48 13.73 -3.29
N LYS A 166 -12.90 14.95 -3.65
CA LYS A 166 -12.53 15.61 -4.90
C LYS A 166 -11.02 15.82 -4.98
N ARG A 167 -10.40 16.28 -3.87
CA ARG A 167 -8.95 16.52 -3.79
C ARG A 167 -8.17 15.21 -3.88
N LEU A 168 -8.54 14.19 -3.13
CA LEU A 168 -7.90 12.88 -3.20
C LEU A 168 -7.98 12.26 -4.59
N ASN A 169 -9.12 12.41 -5.27
CA ASN A 169 -9.25 11.94 -6.66
C ASN A 169 -8.34 12.71 -7.61
N ARG A 170 -8.16 14.03 -7.41
CA ARG A 170 -7.21 14.85 -8.18
C ARG A 170 -5.77 14.37 -7.97
N VAL A 171 -5.36 14.16 -6.71
CA VAL A 171 -4.04 13.61 -6.37
C VAL A 171 -3.82 12.27 -7.07
N ARG A 172 -4.76 11.34 -6.94
CA ARG A 172 -4.69 10.01 -7.59
C ARG A 172 -4.58 10.10 -9.10
N SER A 173 -5.36 10.99 -9.73
CA SER A 173 -5.33 11.18 -11.19
C SER A 173 -3.98 11.73 -11.64
N ARG A 174 -3.41 12.68 -10.91
CA ARG A 174 -2.12 13.27 -11.21
C ARG A 174 -0.97 12.28 -11.02
N LEU A 175 -0.95 11.53 -9.92
CA LEU A 175 0.03 10.47 -9.68
C LEU A 175 -0.05 9.40 -10.78
N LYS A 176 -1.27 9.01 -11.19
CA LYS A 176 -1.47 8.06 -12.28
C LYS A 176 -0.90 8.56 -13.60
N SER A 177 -1.13 9.83 -13.94
CA SER A 177 -0.61 10.45 -15.18
C SER A 177 0.93 10.46 -15.17
N LYS A 178 1.53 10.92 -14.08
CA LYS A 178 2.99 11.11 -13.99
C LYS A 178 3.78 9.81 -13.81
N LEU A 179 3.23 8.84 -13.07
CA LEU A 179 3.89 7.56 -12.84
C LEU A 179 3.55 6.52 -13.93
N GLY A 180 2.49 6.73 -14.70
CA GLY A 180 2.12 5.90 -15.85
C GLY A 180 2.88 6.22 -17.14
N ASP A 181 3.41 7.43 -17.29
CA ASP A 181 4.16 7.88 -18.47
C ASP A 181 5.67 7.58 -18.39
N ALA A 182 6.16 6.99 -17.28
CA ALA A 182 7.55 6.59 -17.14
C ALA A 182 7.74 5.12 -17.62
N ARG A 183 7.63 4.93 -18.94
CA ARG A 183 8.11 3.76 -19.68
C ARG A 183 9.48 4.05 -20.27
#